data_214348313df692a3b1dc80e09bcc260b
#
_entry.id   214348313df692a3b1dc80e09bcc260b
#
_cell.length_a   1.000
_cell.length_b   1.000
_cell.length_c   1.000
_cell.angle_alpha   90.00
_cell.angle_beta   90.00
_cell.angle_gamma   90.00
#
_symmetry.space_group_name_H-M   'P 1'
#
loop_
_entity.id
_entity.type
_entity.pdbx_description
1 polymer ?
#
loop_
_entity_poly.entity_id
_entity_poly.type
_entity_poly.pdbx_seq_one_letter_code
_entity_poly.pdbx_strand_id
1 'polypeptide(L)'
;GNIFVTTAKKLIFGSTGIDSLAGPSEILIIADSSANSSQLASDLLAQAEHDPFASAILLTTSAALAKDVSNNIYKKLENHPRREICIKSIKEWGLIGVCDNIETCINLSNKFAPEHLEIMTINPKQLVDKIENAGAIFLGKWTPEAVGDYIAGPNHTLPTSGNARF
;
A
#
# COMPACT_ATOMS: atom_id res chain seq x y z
N GLY A 1 -6.65 -13.09 8.33
CA GLY A 1 -6.49 -14.34 9.06
C GLY A 1 -5.13 -14.42 9.74
N ASN A 2 -4.98 -15.27 10.75
CA ASN A 2 -3.69 -15.42 11.41
C ASN A 2 -2.77 -16.39 10.64
N ILE A 3 -1.47 -16.40 10.97
CA ILE A 3 -0.44 -17.19 10.30
C ILE A 3 -0.74 -18.71 10.31
N PHE A 4 -1.42 -19.22 11.33
CA PHE A 4 -1.77 -20.65 11.41
C PHE A 4 -2.80 -21.04 10.37
N VAL A 5 -3.81 -20.18 10.13
CA VAL A 5 -4.82 -20.40 9.07
C VAL A 5 -4.17 -20.32 7.69
N THR A 6 -3.30 -19.36 7.46
CA THR A 6 -2.57 -19.23 6.19
C THR A 6 -1.67 -20.43 5.93
N THR A 7 -0.97 -20.92 6.97
CA THR A 7 -0.13 -22.12 6.87
C THR A 7 -0.97 -23.36 6.60
N ALA A 8 -2.12 -23.53 7.28
CA ALA A 8 -3.02 -24.64 7.03
C ALA A 8 -3.54 -24.62 5.58
N LYS A 9 -3.97 -23.45 5.07
CA LYS A 9 -4.39 -23.29 3.67
C LYS A 9 -3.26 -23.65 2.69
N LYS A 10 -2.02 -23.25 2.96
CA LYS A 10 -0.85 -23.64 2.15
C LYS A 10 -0.66 -25.16 2.09
N LEU A 11 -0.83 -25.86 3.21
CA LEU A 11 -0.62 -27.30 3.28
C LEU A 11 -1.68 -28.11 2.52
N ILE A 12 -2.90 -27.60 2.42
CA ILE A 12 -3.99 -28.28 1.72
C ILE A 12 -4.19 -27.80 0.26
N PHE A 13 -3.50 -26.74 -0.14
CA PHE A 13 -3.56 -26.22 -1.50
C PHE A 13 -3.13 -27.29 -2.52
N GLY A 14 -3.96 -27.50 -3.53
CA GLY A 14 -3.77 -28.55 -4.53
C GLY A 14 -4.48 -29.87 -4.20
N SER A 15 -4.75 -30.14 -2.90
CA SER A 15 -5.58 -31.29 -2.48
C SER A 15 -7.06 -30.89 -2.35
N THR A 16 -7.29 -29.63 -2.04
CA THR A 16 -8.64 -29.03 -1.98
C THR A 16 -8.61 -27.59 -2.44
N GLY A 17 -9.76 -27.07 -2.88
CA GLY A 17 -9.89 -25.65 -3.23
C GLY A 17 -9.80 -24.76 -1.99
N ILE A 18 -9.12 -23.64 -2.12
CA ILE A 18 -9.10 -22.56 -1.11
C ILE A 18 -9.54 -21.26 -1.75
N ASP A 19 -10.04 -20.34 -0.94
CA ASP A 19 -10.41 -18.97 -1.37
C ASP A 19 -9.19 -18.17 -1.80
N SER A 20 -8.26 -17.93 -0.87
CA SER A 20 -6.99 -17.23 -1.12
C SER A 20 -5.97 -17.52 -0.01
N LEU A 21 -4.70 -17.25 -0.30
CA LEU A 21 -3.63 -17.18 0.71
C LEU A 21 -3.49 -15.72 1.13
N ALA A 22 -4.09 -15.34 2.26
CA ALA A 22 -3.97 -14.00 2.80
C ALA A 22 -2.60 -13.79 3.46
N GLY A 23 -1.93 -12.71 3.10
CA GLY A 23 -0.76 -12.15 3.79
C GLY A 23 -1.12 -10.95 4.66
N PRO A 24 -0.14 -10.28 5.26
CA PRO A 24 -0.33 -8.95 5.85
C PRO A 24 -0.82 -7.96 4.80
N SER A 25 -1.62 -6.98 5.22
CA SER A 25 -2.14 -5.95 4.32
C SER A 25 -1.02 -5.03 3.79
N GLU A 26 -1.20 -4.54 2.58
CA GLU A 26 -0.19 -3.80 1.83
C GLU A 26 -0.78 -2.57 1.16
N ILE A 27 -0.12 -1.42 1.32
CA ILE A 27 -0.36 -0.25 0.49
C ILE A 27 0.91 0.14 -0.27
N LEU A 28 0.77 0.45 -1.55
CA LEU A 28 1.78 1.11 -2.34
C LEU A 28 1.20 2.39 -2.93
N ILE A 29 1.88 3.51 -2.71
CA ILE A 29 1.47 4.80 -3.24
C ILE A 29 2.47 5.24 -4.30
N ILE A 30 1.99 5.59 -5.49
CA ILE A 30 2.77 6.28 -6.53
C ILE A 30 2.39 7.75 -6.49
N ALA A 31 3.35 8.64 -6.25
CA ALA A 31 3.10 10.08 -6.14
C ALA A 31 4.10 10.92 -6.91
N ASP A 32 3.64 12.03 -7.50
CA ASP A 32 4.49 13.09 -8.01
C ASP A 32 4.53 14.30 -7.06
N SER A 33 5.23 15.37 -7.43
CA SER A 33 5.38 16.58 -6.62
C SER A 33 4.07 17.34 -6.35
N SER A 34 2.96 16.99 -6.99
CA SER A 34 1.65 17.63 -6.77
C SER A 34 0.89 17.06 -5.58
N ALA A 35 1.33 15.93 -5.03
CA ALA A 35 0.67 15.25 -3.93
C ALA A 35 0.91 15.98 -2.59
N ASN A 36 -0.06 15.86 -1.68
CA ASN A 36 0.03 16.43 -0.34
C ASN A 36 0.76 15.47 0.61
N SER A 37 1.93 15.88 1.10
CA SER A 37 2.78 15.04 1.97
C SER A 37 2.13 14.65 3.29
N SER A 38 1.25 15.49 3.86
CA SER A 38 0.53 15.17 5.10
C SER A 38 -0.56 14.13 4.88
N GLN A 39 -1.21 14.15 3.71
CA GLN A 39 -2.20 13.14 3.32
C GLN A 39 -1.51 11.79 3.09
N LEU A 40 -0.46 11.75 2.26
CA LEU A 40 0.31 10.53 2.02
C LEU A 40 0.83 9.89 3.30
N ALA A 41 1.30 10.70 4.25
CA ALA A 41 1.73 10.20 5.56
C ALA A 41 0.57 9.60 6.36
N SER A 42 -0.65 10.13 6.24
CA SER A 42 -1.83 9.56 6.91
C SER A 42 -2.22 8.22 6.29
N ASP A 43 -2.22 8.12 4.96
CA ASP A 43 -2.59 6.90 4.24
C ASP A 43 -1.59 5.77 4.53
N LEU A 44 -0.28 6.07 4.54
CA LEU A 44 0.76 5.12 4.94
C LEU A 44 0.61 4.66 6.40
N LEU A 45 0.26 5.57 7.31
CA LEU A 45 0.06 5.24 8.72
C LEU A 45 -1.24 4.47 8.95
N ALA A 46 -2.29 4.76 8.20
CA ALA A 46 -3.55 4.02 8.25
C ALA A 46 -3.32 2.53 7.94
N GLN A 47 -2.47 2.23 6.94
CA GLN A 47 -2.08 0.85 6.65
C GLN A 47 -1.16 0.27 7.74
N ALA A 48 -0.15 1.01 8.17
CA ALA A 48 0.84 0.55 9.15
C ALA A 48 0.23 0.21 10.53
N GLU A 49 -0.90 0.83 10.90
CA GLU A 49 -1.55 0.57 12.19
C GLU A 49 -2.30 -0.76 12.24
N HIS A 50 -2.62 -1.37 11.10
CA HIS A 50 -3.39 -2.60 11.05
C HIS A 50 -2.64 -3.78 11.67
N ASP A 51 -1.35 -3.96 11.32
CA ASP A 51 -0.57 -5.11 11.74
C ASP A 51 0.94 -4.76 11.76
N PRO A 52 1.74 -5.32 12.70
CA PRO A 52 3.19 -5.14 12.72
C PRO A 52 3.92 -5.62 11.45
N PHE A 53 3.29 -6.46 10.64
CA PHE A 53 3.81 -6.96 9.36
C PHE A 53 3.21 -6.25 8.14
N ALA A 54 2.34 -5.26 8.32
CA ALA A 54 1.77 -4.48 7.23
C ALA A 54 2.86 -3.73 6.47
N SER A 55 2.75 -3.68 5.14
CA SER A 55 3.67 -2.94 4.27
C SER A 55 3.08 -1.59 3.87
N ALA A 56 3.87 -0.52 4.07
CA ALA A 56 3.51 0.85 3.69
C ALA A 56 4.61 1.45 2.82
N ILE A 57 4.37 1.54 1.50
CA ILE A 57 5.37 1.89 0.51
C ILE A 57 4.96 3.17 -0.23
N LEU A 58 5.89 4.12 -0.33
CA LEU A 58 5.78 5.28 -1.21
C LEU A 58 6.86 5.22 -2.30
N LEU A 59 6.44 5.31 -3.56
CA LEU A 59 7.31 5.54 -4.71
C LEU A 59 7.02 6.92 -5.28
N THR A 60 8.02 7.77 -5.39
CA THR A 60 7.84 9.15 -5.88
C THR A 60 8.98 9.58 -6.78
N THR A 61 8.72 10.52 -7.67
CA THR A 61 9.74 11.18 -8.49
C THR A 61 10.29 12.44 -7.82
N SER A 62 9.81 12.81 -6.62
CA SER A 62 10.18 14.04 -5.91
C SER A 62 10.90 13.73 -4.59
N ALA A 63 12.20 13.97 -4.54
CA ALA A 63 12.99 13.85 -3.30
C ALA A 63 12.50 14.81 -2.20
N ALA A 64 11.99 15.99 -2.57
CA ALA A 64 11.42 16.93 -1.62
C ALA A 64 10.15 16.36 -0.98
N LEU A 65 9.23 15.82 -1.79
CA LEU A 65 8.02 15.15 -1.30
C LEU A 65 8.37 13.96 -0.38
N ALA A 66 9.33 13.13 -0.78
CA ALA A 66 9.79 11.98 0.02
C ALA A 66 10.25 12.43 1.43
N LYS A 67 11.05 13.48 1.49
CA LYS A 67 11.52 14.07 2.76
C LYS A 67 10.36 14.61 3.60
N ASP A 68 9.43 15.33 2.98
CA ASP A 68 8.29 15.92 3.68
C ASP A 68 7.33 14.85 4.19
N VAL A 69 7.10 13.78 3.43
CA VAL A 69 6.30 12.63 3.89
C VAL A 69 6.96 11.96 5.09
N SER A 70 8.27 11.70 5.03
CA SER A 70 9.01 11.14 6.16
C SER A 70 8.86 11.99 7.43
N ASN A 71 9.05 13.31 7.31
CA ASN A 71 8.88 14.24 8.42
C ASN A 71 7.45 14.21 9.00
N ASN A 72 6.44 14.16 8.12
CA ASN A 72 5.04 14.09 8.54
C ASN A 72 4.69 12.77 9.23
N ILE A 73 5.27 11.65 8.80
CA ILE A 73 5.13 10.36 9.48
C ILE A 73 5.65 10.45 10.91
N TYR A 74 6.88 10.95 11.12
CA TYR A 74 7.43 11.10 12.46
C TYR A 74 6.55 11.99 13.35
N LYS A 75 6.12 13.15 12.84
CA LYS A 75 5.26 14.09 13.56
C LYS A 75 3.91 13.47 13.96
N LYS A 76 3.29 12.73 13.04
CA LYS A 76 1.99 12.07 13.30
C LYS A 76 2.13 10.92 14.30
N LEU A 77 3.26 10.20 14.30
CA LEU A 77 3.54 9.12 15.24
C LEU A 77 3.68 9.58 16.69
N GLU A 78 4.03 10.84 16.97
CA GLU A 78 4.18 11.35 18.34
C GLU A 78 2.92 11.12 19.18
N ASN A 79 1.73 11.33 18.62
CA ASN A 79 0.44 11.20 19.30
C ASN A 79 -0.44 10.10 18.71
N HIS A 80 0.14 9.14 17.97
CA HIS A 80 -0.63 8.10 17.30
C HIS A 80 -1.11 7.04 18.32
N PRO A 81 -2.41 6.69 18.36
CA PRO A 81 -2.94 5.73 19.36
C PRO A 81 -2.30 4.34 19.26
N ARG A 82 -1.95 3.89 18.06
CA ARG A 82 -1.30 2.60 17.79
C ARG A 82 0.19 2.73 17.44
N ARG A 83 0.86 3.71 18.04
CA ARG A 83 2.24 4.12 17.75
C ARG A 83 3.23 2.95 17.68
N GLU A 84 3.18 2.02 18.61
CA GLU A 84 4.12 0.89 18.67
C GLU A 84 3.98 -0.05 17.48
N ILE A 85 2.75 -0.32 17.05
CA ILE A 85 2.45 -1.15 15.88
C ILE A 85 2.95 -0.45 14.61
N CYS A 86 2.60 0.83 14.44
CA CYS A 86 3.07 1.62 13.30
C CYS A 86 4.59 1.68 13.20
N ILE A 87 5.30 1.90 14.33
CA ILE A 87 6.76 1.96 14.34
C ILE A 87 7.35 0.62 13.90
N LYS A 88 6.81 -0.49 14.38
CA LYS A 88 7.30 -1.82 14.00
C LYS A 88 7.08 -2.09 12.52
N SER A 89 5.87 -1.85 12.03
CA SER A 89 5.51 -1.99 10.61
C SER A 89 6.42 -1.15 9.72
N ILE A 90 6.54 0.17 9.99
CA ILE A 90 7.35 1.09 9.18
C ILE A 90 8.84 0.75 9.20
N LYS A 91 9.40 0.33 10.35
CA LYS A 91 10.82 -0.02 10.44
C LYS A 91 11.17 -1.27 9.64
N GLU A 92 10.29 -2.25 9.62
CA GLU A 92 10.55 -3.57 9.04
C GLU A 92 10.06 -3.67 7.58
N TRP A 93 8.93 -3.03 7.28
CA TRP A 93 8.18 -3.19 6.02
C TRP A 93 7.84 -1.87 5.32
N GLY A 94 8.20 -0.73 5.90
CA GLY A 94 8.02 0.59 5.29
C GLY A 94 9.14 0.93 4.30
N LEU A 95 8.80 1.61 3.21
CA LEU A 95 9.77 2.10 2.22
C LEU A 95 9.33 3.43 1.63
N ILE A 96 10.24 4.38 1.55
CA ILE A 96 10.09 5.57 0.70
C ILE A 96 11.17 5.52 -0.36
N GLY A 97 10.77 5.26 -1.61
CA GLY A 97 11.64 5.19 -2.78
C GLY A 97 11.54 6.43 -3.65
N VAL A 98 12.69 7.02 -4.01
CA VAL A 98 12.76 8.10 -5.00
C VAL A 98 13.23 7.52 -6.32
N CYS A 99 12.40 7.63 -7.35
CA CYS A 99 12.65 7.10 -8.69
C CYS A 99 12.99 8.22 -9.67
N ASP A 100 13.76 7.91 -10.70
CA ASP A 100 14.15 8.87 -11.74
C ASP A 100 12.95 9.38 -12.55
N ASN A 101 11.93 8.54 -12.72
CA ASN A 101 10.73 8.86 -13.50
C ASN A 101 9.52 8.01 -13.05
N ILE A 102 8.34 8.41 -13.49
CA ILE A 102 7.09 7.77 -13.13
C ILE A 102 6.98 6.33 -13.67
N GLU A 103 7.60 6.05 -14.80
CA GLU A 103 7.62 4.73 -15.42
C GLU A 103 8.35 3.71 -14.53
N THR A 104 9.44 4.14 -13.90
CA THR A 104 10.15 3.32 -12.90
C THR A 104 9.25 3.02 -11.70
N CYS A 105 8.47 3.99 -11.21
CA CYS A 105 7.51 3.76 -10.13
C CYS A 105 6.47 2.70 -10.53
N ILE A 106 5.92 2.80 -11.75
CA ILE A 106 4.93 1.85 -12.27
C ILE A 106 5.53 0.44 -12.40
N ASN A 107 6.72 0.33 -12.96
CA ASN A 107 7.39 -0.96 -13.13
C ASN A 107 7.70 -1.63 -11.77
N LEU A 108 8.09 -0.86 -10.76
CA LEU A 108 8.30 -1.37 -9.41
C LEU A 108 6.97 -1.79 -8.76
N SER A 109 5.91 -1.00 -8.93
CA SER A 109 4.57 -1.35 -8.47
C SER A 109 4.07 -2.65 -9.09
N ASN A 110 4.17 -2.82 -10.40
CA ASN A 110 3.78 -4.04 -11.10
C ASN A 110 4.59 -5.27 -10.63
N LYS A 111 5.88 -5.08 -10.33
CA LYS A 111 6.72 -6.14 -9.74
C LYS A 111 6.34 -6.47 -8.31
N PHE A 112 5.94 -5.49 -7.51
CA PHE A 112 5.49 -5.69 -6.15
C PHE A 112 4.10 -6.34 -6.12
N ALA A 113 3.20 -5.92 -7.02
CA ALA A 113 1.81 -6.37 -7.13
C ALA A 113 1.03 -6.15 -5.83
N PRO A 114 0.85 -4.89 -5.38
CA PRO A 114 0.28 -4.57 -4.09
C PRO A 114 -1.19 -4.97 -3.97
N GLU A 115 -1.62 -5.21 -2.73
CA GLU A 115 -3.04 -5.32 -2.39
C GLU A 115 -3.79 -4.02 -2.73
N HIS A 116 -3.30 -2.89 -2.20
CA HIS A 116 -3.84 -1.56 -2.45
C HIS A 116 -2.81 -0.70 -3.18
N LEU A 117 -3.19 -0.15 -4.32
CA LEU A 117 -2.39 0.81 -5.07
C LEU A 117 -3.08 2.17 -5.09
N GLU A 118 -2.44 3.20 -4.55
CA GLU A 118 -2.88 4.59 -4.72
C GLU A 118 -2.02 5.30 -5.78
N ILE A 119 -2.67 6.04 -6.69
CA ILE A 119 -1.99 6.87 -7.68
C ILE A 119 -2.31 8.34 -7.40
N MET A 120 -1.38 9.01 -6.73
CA MET A 120 -1.47 10.39 -6.24
C MET A 120 -0.64 11.34 -7.10
N THR A 121 -0.96 11.39 -8.39
CA THR A 121 -0.30 12.25 -9.37
C THR A 121 -1.26 13.29 -9.93
N ILE A 122 -0.74 14.28 -10.66
CA ILE A 122 -1.57 15.32 -11.31
C ILE A 122 -2.57 14.73 -12.32
N ASN A 123 -2.21 13.63 -13.00
CA ASN A 123 -3.03 12.97 -14.01
C ASN A 123 -3.11 11.46 -13.76
N PRO A 124 -3.72 10.98 -12.66
CA PRO A 124 -3.67 9.58 -12.26
C PRO A 124 -4.32 8.64 -13.29
N LYS A 125 -5.39 9.08 -13.97
CA LYS A 125 -6.11 8.26 -14.98
C LYS A 125 -5.23 7.85 -16.17
N GLN A 126 -4.22 8.63 -16.52
CA GLN A 126 -3.32 8.32 -17.65
C GLN A 126 -2.35 7.16 -17.31
N LEU A 127 -2.22 6.81 -16.03
CA LEU A 127 -1.30 5.78 -15.58
C LEU A 127 -1.99 4.43 -15.38
N VAL A 128 -3.32 4.40 -15.30
CA VAL A 128 -4.09 3.17 -14.99
C VAL A 128 -3.83 2.05 -15.98
N ASP A 129 -3.82 2.37 -17.28
CA ASP A 129 -3.63 1.37 -18.34
C ASP A 129 -2.23 0.73 -18.34
N LYS A 130 -1.30 1.28 -17.54
CA LYS A 130 0.05 0.74 -17.36
C LYS A 130 0.19 -0.12 -16.10
N ILE A 131 -0.86 -0.16 -15.26
CA ILE A 131 -0.89 -1.00 -14.07
C ILE A 131 -1.37 -2.39 -14.47
N GLU A 132 -0.48 -3.35 -14.32
CA GLU A 132 -0.72 -4.75 -14.67
C GLU A 132 -1.19 -5.56 -13.45
N ASN A 133 -0.67 -5.21 -12.27
CA ASN A 133 -0.83 -6.02 -11.07
C ASN A 133 -1.14 -5.15 -9.84
N ALA A 134 -2.40 -5.14 -9.41
CA ALA A 134 -2.85 -4.57 -8.15
C ALA A 134 -4.17 -5.18 -7.74
N GLY A 135 -4.41 -5.37 -6.45
CA GLY A 135 -5.67 -5.89 -5.94
C GLY A 135 -6.80 -4.88 -6.08
N ALA A 136 -6.55 -3.63 -5.69
CA ALA A 136 -7.43 -2.48 -5.90
C ALA A 136 -6.62 -1.24 -6.25
N ILE A 137 -7.17 -0.35 -7.10
CA ILE A 137 -6.53 0.90 -7.54
C ILE A 137 -7.38 2.09 -7.12
N PHE A 138 -6.77 3.02 -6.39
CA PHE A 138 -7.37 4.26 -5.90
C PHE A 138 -6.74 5.46 -6.61
N LEU A 139 -7.56 6.34 -7.20
CA LEU A 139 -7.10 7.40 -8.08
C LEU A 139 -7.33 8.79 -7.51
N GLY A 140 -6.23 9.50 -7.27
CA GLY A 140 -6.23 10.92 -6.91
C GLY A 140 -6.57 11.18 -5.44
N LYS A 141 -6.38 12.42 -5.04
CA LYS A 141 -6.38 12.90 -3.65
C LYS A 141 -7.69 12.76 -2.87
N TRP A 142 -8.77 12.39 -3.52
CA TRP A 142 -10.09 12.27 -2.91
C TRP A 142 -10.54 10.82 -2.73
N THR A 143 -9.67 9.87 -3.02
CA THR A 143 -9.99 8.44 -2.97
C THR A 143 -8.91 7.71 -2.18
N PRO A 144 -8.75 7.98 -0.87
CA PRO A 144 -7.82 7.23 -0.03
C PRO A 144 -8.29 5.78 0.12
N GLU A 145 -7.37 4.86 0.37
CA GLU A 145 -7.61 3.43 0.54
C GLU A 145 -8.72 3.14 1.56
N ALA A 146 -8.73 3.85 2.69
CA ALA A 146 -9.74 3.72 3.74
C ALA A 146 -11.20 3.93 3.25
N VAL A 147 -11.42 4.67 2.16
CA VAL A 147 -12.76 4.82 1.55
C VAL A 147 -13.26 3.49 0.99
N GLY A 148 -12.36 2.65 0.49
CA GLY A 148 -12.69 1.31 0.01
C GLY A 148 -13.31 0.44 1.07
N ASP A 149 -12.79 0.49 2.29
CA ASP A 149 -13.23 -0.35 3.40
C ASP A 149 -14.60 0.03 3.97
N TYR A 150 -15.00 1.29 3.84
CA TYR A 150 -16.20 1.79 4.54
C TYR A 150 -17.37 2.16 3.64
N ILE A 151 -17.14 2.72 2.46
CA ILE A 151 -18.22 3.39 1.70
C ILE A 151 -18.25 3.07 0.21
N ALA A 152 -17.11 2.77 -0.42
CA ALA A 152 -17.04 2.59 -1.87
C ALA A 152 -17.54 1.21 -2.36
N GLY A 153 -17.73 0.24 -1.46
CA GLY A 153 -18.32 -1.06 -1.74
C GLY A 153 -17.47 -2.09 -2.47
N PRO A 154 -16.14 -1.93 -2.65
CA PRO A 154 -15.31 -3.02 -3.17
C PRO A 154 -15.25 -4.19 -2.16
N ASN A 155 -14.79 -5.35 -2.64
CA ASN A 155 -14.59 -6.51 -1.79
C ASN A 155 -13.38 -6.30 -0.86
N HIS A 156 -13.52 -6.61 0.43
CA HIS A 156 -12.44 -6.57 1.42
C HIS A 156 -11.41 -7.68 1.27
N THR A 157 -11.71 -8.73 0.51
CA THR A 157 -10.79 -9.85 0.29
C THR A 157 -10.01 -9.59 -0.98
N LEU A 158 -8.88 -8.92 -0.84
CA LEU A 158 -7.97 -8.58 -1.92
C LEU A 158 -6.74 -9.49 -1.91
N PRO A 159 -6.10 -9.71 -3.07
CA PRO A 159 -4.88 -10.50 -3.14
C PRO A 159 -3.70 -9.76 -2.50
N THR A 160 -3.00 -10.41 -1.57
CA THR A 160 -1.81 -9.92 -0.88
C THR A 160 -0.57 -10.73 -1.27
N SER A 161 0.62 -10.29 -0.87
CA SER A 161 1.89 -11.03 -1.07
C SER A 161 2.17 -11.33 -2.55
N GLY A 162 1.88 -10.38 -3.43
CA GLY A 162 2.12 -10.50 -4.86
C GLY A 162 1.11 -11.39 -5.63
N ASN A 163 0.04 -11.83 -4.98
CA ASN A 163 -0.99 -12.66 -5.61
C ASN A 163 -1.87 -11.89 -6.62
N ALA A 164 -1.79 -10.55 -6.64
CA ALA A 164 -2.46 -9.73 -7.65
C ALA A 164 -1.96 -9.97 -9.10
N ARG A 165 -0.94 -10.82 -9.28
CA ARG A 165 -0.43 -11.26 -10.60
C ARG A 165 -1.25 -12.39 -11.24
N PHE A 166 -2.09 -13.04 -10.46
CA PHE A 166 -2.87 -14.21 -10.83
C PHE A 166 -4.35 -13.90 -10.71
#